data_fefbabdc63b276331709b00d9f0b30fb
#
_entry.id   fefbabdc63b276331709b00d9f0b30fb
#
_cell.length_a   1.000
_cell.length_b   1.000
_cell.length_c   1.000
_cell.angle_alpha   90.00
_cell.angle_beta   90.00
_cell.angle_gamma   90.00
#
_symmetry.space_group_name_H-M   'P 1'
#
loop_
_entity.id
_entity.type
_entity.pdbx_description
1 polymer ?
#
loop_
_entity_poly.entity_id
_entity_poly.type
_entity_poly.pdbx_seq_one_letter_code
_entity_poly.pdbx_strand_id
1 'polypeptide(L)'
;MRLLEIIYFSQYYELKKSGRDPQKGRLNGTLLSATIIILNIASLFIILFKVAPNLAIVQWVKDLFTGYEGSGKMLGRFIGAILLIAIGGLLWITIGSEKSYNKIAEKFMQLSEEAQQKTIKQSLFIFLCSFVLFLILIFIP
;
A
#
# COMPACT_ATOMS: atom_id res chain seq x y z
N MET A 1 1.44 -17.51 3.10
CA MET A 1 0.40 -16.47 3.23
C MET A 1 0.82 -15.27 2.41
N ARG A 2 -0.05 -14.78 1.57
CA ARG A 2 0.28 -13.59 0.78
C ARG A 2 0.12 -12.36 1.66
N LEU A 3 1.09 -11.46 1.67
CA LEU A 3 1.14 -10.25 2.50
C LEU A 3 -0.13 -9.39 2.38
N LEU A 4 -0.66 -9.28 1.17
CA LEU A 4 -1.91 -8.55 0.92
C LEU A 4 -3.14 -9.22 1.57
N GLU A 5 -3.21 -10.56 1.62
CA GLU A 5 -4.32 -11.27 2.29
C GLU A 5 -4.40 -10.89 3.78
N ILE A 6 -3.26 -10.70 4.44
CA ILE A 6 -3.16 -10.28 5.84
C ILE A 6 -3.80 -8.91 6.05
N ILE A 7 -3.54 -7.96 5.13
CA ILE A 7 -4.07 -6.60 5.21
C ILE A 7 -5.58 -6.60 5.04
N TYR A 8 -6.10 -7.33 4.04
CA TYR A 8 -7.54 -7.43 3.81
C TYR A 8 -8.26 -8.10 4.98
N PHE A 9 -7.68 -9.17 5.54
CA PHE A 9 -8.26 -9.84 6.70
C PHE A 9 -8.30 -8.93 7.94
N SER A 10 -7.24 -8.16 8.20
CA SER A 10 -7.22 -7.24 9.34
C SER A 10 -8.39 -6.25 9.28
N GLN A 11 -8.70 -5.71 8.10
CA GLN A 11 -9.82 -4.79 7.90
C GLN A 11 -11.18 -5.49 8.07
N TYR A 12 -11.30 -6.73 7.58
CA TYR A 12 -12.49 -7.54 7.81
C TYR A 12 -12.74 -7.77 9.30
N TYR A 13 -11.71 -8.20 10.02
CA TYR A 13 -11.81 -8.53 11.44
C TYR A 13 -12.15 -7.32 12.30
N GLU A 14 -11.49 -6.17 12.09
CA GLU A 14 -11.75 -4.94 12.82
C GLU A 14 -13.19 -4.46 12.66
N LEU A 15 -13.71 -4.47 11.44
CA LEU A 15 -15.10 -4.08 11.19
C LEU A 15 -16.08 -5.06 11.81
N LYS A 16 -15.83 -6.36 11.68
CA LYS A 16 -16.67 -7.39 12.30
C LYS A 16 -16.69 -7.24 13.82
N LYS A 17 -15.54 -7.03 14.46
CA LYS A 17 -15.43 -6.85 15.90
C LYS A 17 -16.12 -5.59 16.39
N SER A 18 -16.15 -4.54 15.58
CA SER A 18 -16.84 -3.28 15.90
C SER A 18 -18.33 -3.28 15.57
N GLY A 19 -18.91 -4.42 15.15
CA GLY A 19 -20.32 -4.54 14.78
C GLY A 19 -20.69 -3.81 13.50
N ARG A 20 -19.70 -3.43 12.68
CA ARG A 20 -19.89 -2.77 11.38
C ARG A 20 -19.92 -3.80 10.26
N ASP A 21 -20.50 -3.38 9.11
CA ASP A 21 -20.51 -4.23 7.92
C ASP A 21 -19.09 -4.59 7.46
N PRO A 22 -18.68 -5.88 7.56
CA PRO A 22 -17.33 -6.31 7.18
C PRO A 22 -17.02 -6.12 5.70
N GLN A 23 -18.03 -6.04 4.83
CA GLN A 23 -17.84 -5.84 3.38
C GLN A 23 -17.20 -4.47 3.06
N LYS A 24 -17.40 -3.48 3.92
CA LYS A 24 -16.71 -2.18 3.80
C LYS A 24 -15.17 -2.30 3.96
N GLY A 25 -14.70 -3.35 4.60
CA GLY A 25 -13.28 -3.69 4.70
C GLY A 25 -12.59 -3.94 3.35
N ARG A 26 -13.34 -4.26 2.30
CA ARG A 26 -12.82 -4.42 0.94
C ARG A 26 -12.17 -3.12 0.46
N LEU A 27 -12.88 -2.00 0.57
CA LEU A 27 -12.36 -0.70 0.16
C LEU A 27 -11.17 -0.28 1.03
N ASN A 28 -11.30 -0.40 2.35
CA ASN A 28 -10.23 -0.06 3.28
C ASN A 28 -8.96 -0.89 3.03
N GLY A 29 -9.11 -2.21 2.85
CA GLY A 29 -8.02 -3.12 2.52
C GLY A 29 -7.34 -2.77 1.19
N THR A 30 -8.14 -2.40 0.17
CA THR A 30 -7.62 -1.96 -1.12
C THR A 30 -6.81 -0.68 -0.99
N LEU A 31 -7.36 0.34 -0.34
CA LEU A 31 -6.68 1.62 -0.15
C LEU A 31 -5.40 1.47 0.68
N LEU A 32 -5.45 0.73 1.78
CA LEU A 32 -4.29 0.48 2.63
C LEU A 32 -3.20 -0.29 1.87
N SER A 33 -3.57 -1.34 1.14
CA SER A 33 -2.64 -2.11 0.31
C SER A 33 -2.01 -1.27 -0.80
N ALA A 34 -2.81 -0.45 -1.49
CA ALA A 34 -2.31 0.46 -2.52
C ALA A 34 -1.33 1.49 -1.93
N THR A 35 -1.66 2.06 -0.77
CA THR A 35 -0.78 3.01 -0.06
C THR A 35 0.56 2.36 0.30
N ILE A 36 0.57 1.13 0.85
CA ILE A 36 1.80 0.41 1.18
C ILE A 36 2.66 0.17 -0.07
N ILE A 37 2.04 -0.25 -1.17
CA ILE A 37 2.76 -0.47 -2.44
C ILE A 37 3.37 0.83 -2.94
N ILE A 38 2.63 1.94 -2.93
CA ILE A 38 3.11 3.25 -3.37
C ILE A 38 4.26 3.73 -2.50
N LEU A 39 4.16 3.60 -1.16
CA LEU A 39 5.24 3.96 -0.24
C LEU A 39 6.51 3.17 -0.53
N ASN A 40 6.41 1.87 -0.79
CA ASN A 40 7.57 1.04 -1.10
C ASN A 40 8.18 1.38 -2.49
N ILE A 41 7.35 1.68 -3.49
CA ILE A 41 7.82 2.16 -4.80
C ILE A 41 8.54 3.51 -4.64
N ALA A 42 7.95 4.45 -3.91
CA ALA A 42 8.58 5.75 -3.65
C ALA A 42 9.90 5.61 -2.89
N SER A 43 9.95 4.73 -1.87
CA SER A 43 11.18 4.40 -1.14
C SER A 43 12.27 3.86 -2.06
N LEU A 44 11.91 2.95 -2.96
CA LEU A 44 12.84 2.41 -3.96
C LEU A 44 13.40 3.51 -4.87
N PHE A 45 12.54 4.41 -5.36
CA PHE A 45 13.00 5.54 -6.17
C PHE A 45 13.94 6.47 -5.39
N ILE A 46 13.63 6.79 -4.12
CA ILE A 46 14.53 7.62 -3.29
C ILE A 46 15.90 6.95 -3.16
N ILE A 47 15.95 5.65 -2.92
CA ILE A 47 17.21 4.89 -2.87
C ILE A 47 17.94 4.98 -4.20
N LEU A 48 17.26 4.76 -5.32
CA LEU A 48 17.85 4.83 -6.66
C LEU A 48 18.40 6.23 -6.97
N PHE A 49 17.69 7.30 -6.57
CA PHE A 49 18.17 8.69 -6.72
C PHE A 49 19.47 8.94 -5.96
N LYS A 50 19.66 8.30 -4.80
CA LYS A 50 20.86 8.49 -3.97
C LYS A 50 22.03 7.61 -4.42
N VAL A 51 21.77 6.33 -4.74
CA VAL A 51 22.82 5.33 -5.02
C VAL A 51 23.24 5.32 -6.48
N ALA A 52 22.31 5.55 -7.39
CA ALA A 52 22.52 5.44 -8.83
C ALA A 52 21.92 6.63 -9.61
N PRO A 53 22.35 7.87 -9.35
CA PRO A 53 21.74 9.06 -9.94
C PRO A 53 21.89 9.13 -11.47
N ASN A 54 22.83 8.38 -12.04
CA ASN A 54 23.12 8.37 -13.49
C ASN A 54 22.30 7.32 -14.27
N LEU A 55 21.45 6.52 -13.59
CA LEU A 55 20.56 5.61 -14.29
C LEU A 55 19.59 6.39 -15.19
N ALA A 56 19.41 5.94 -16.43
CA ALA A 56 18.54 6.60 -17.41
C ALA A 56 17.12 6.82 -16.87
N ILE A 57 16.56 5.85 -16.15
CA ILE A 57 15.23 5.98 -15.54
C ILE A 57 15.20 7.06 -14.44
N VAL A 58 16.28 7.20 -13.68
CA VAL A 58 16.41 8.24 -12.63
C VAL A 58 16.50 9.63 -13.26
N GLN A 59 17.29 9.76 -14.31
CA GLN A 59 17.41 11.01 -15.06
C GLN A 59 16.08 11.39 -15.71
N TRP A 60 15.43 10.45 -16.37
CA TRP A 60 14.12 10.67 -16.97
C TRP A 60 13.08 11.15 -15.95
N VAL A 61 13.03 10.54 -14.76
CA VAL A 61 12.13 10.97 -13.67
C VAL A 61 12.53 12.37 -13.17
N LYS A 62 13.82 12.67 -13.01
CA LYS A 62 14.28 14.03 -12.66
C LYS A 62 13.80 15.05 -13.68
N ASP A 63 14.06 14.82 -14.96
CA ASP A 63 13.68 15.73 -16.04
C ASP A 63 12.17 15.97 -16.07
N LEU A 64 11.39 14.94 -15.81
CA LEU A 64 9.94 15.02 -15.73
C LEU A 64 9.46 15.94 -14.59
N PHE A 65 10.18 15.98 -13.47
CA PHE A 65 9.85 16.84 -12.33
C PHE A 65 10.49 18.22 -12.39
N THR A 66 11.68 18.38 -13.03
CA THR A 66 12.40 19.65 -13.12
C THR A 66 12.05 20.45 -14.37
N GLY A 67 11.66 19.79 -15.44
CA GLY A 67 11.32 20.45 -16.71
C GLY A 67 10.05 21.33 -16.67
N TYR A 68 9.28 21.26 -15.61
CA TYR A 68 8.11 22.10 -15.37
C TYR A 68 8.38 23.07 -14.22
N GLU A 69 9.01 24.18 -14.50
CA GLU A 69 9.23 25.28 -13.55
C GLU A 69 7.90 25.67 -12.88
N GLY A 70 7.80 25.47 -11.57
CA GLY A 70 6.64 25.83 -10.74
C GLY A 70 5.54 24.77 -10.62
N SER A 71 5.46 23.75 -11.47
CA SER A 71 4.37 22.73 -11.46
C SER A 71 4.77 21.37 -10.91
N GLY A 72 6.02 21.16 -10.49
CA GLY A 72 6.49 19.85 -10.02
C GLY A 72 5.69 19.28 -8.86
N LYS A 73 5.20 20.12 -7.94
CA LYS A 73 4.31 19.69 -6.85
C LYS A 73 2.94 19.22 -7.36
N MET A 74 2.42 19.91 -8.36
CA MET A 74 1.13 19.57 -8.97
C MET A 74 1.23 18.28 -9.78
N LEU A 75 2.30 18.13 -10.58
CA LEU A 75 2.59 16.93 -11.34
C LEU A 75 2.75 15.70 -10.43
N GLY A 76 3.50 15.84 -9.32
CA GLY A 76 3.66 14.77 -8.32
C GLY A 76 2.31 14.31 -7.72
N ARG A 77 1.40 15.22 -7.45
CA ARG A 77 0.05 14.91 -6.97
C ARG A 77 -0.76 14.14 -8.02
N PHE A 78 -0.71 14.56 -9.29
CA PHE A 78 -1.39 13.87 -10.39
C PHE A 78 -0.84 12.47 -10.61
N ILE A 79 0.48 12.29 -10.64
CA ILE A 79 1.11 10.97 -10.77
C ILE A 79 0.74 10.09 -9.59
N GLY A 80 0.79 10.61 -8.37
CA GLY A 80 0.38 9.87 -7.17
C GLY A 80 -1.08 9.44 -7.22
N ALA A 81 -1.98 10.31 -7.66
CA ALA A 81 -3.40 9.98 -7.84
C ALA A 81 -3.62 8.91 -8.93
N ILE A 82 -2.96 9.03 -10.07
CA ILE A 82 -3.04 8.04 -11.16
C ILE A 82 -2.52 6.68 -10.68
N LEU A 83 -1.39 6.64 -9.99
CA LEU A 83 -0.84 5.40 -9.42
C LEU A 83 -1.79 4.78 -8.40
N LEU A 84 -2.39 5.59 -7.53
CA LEU A 84 -3.36 5.12 -6.54
C LEU A 84 -4.59 4.49 -7.22
N ILE A 85 -5.13 5.14 -8.24
CA ILE A 85 -6.27 4.64 -9.01
C ILE A 85 -5.89 3.36 -9.76
N ALA A 86 -4.75 3.32 -10.43
CA ALA A 86 -4.30 2.15 -11.19
C ALA A 86 -4.03 0.95 -10.27
N ILE A 87 -3.22 1.12 -9.23
CA ILE A 87 -2.89 0.06 -8.29
C ILE A 87 -4.13 -0.35 -7.48
N GLY A 88 -4.91 0.62 -7.00
CA GLY A 88 -6.14 0.38 -6.28
C GLY A 88 -7.17 -0.35 -7.14
N GLY A 89 -7.33 0.03 -8.40
CA GLY A 89 -8.21 -0.64 -9.36
C GLY A 89 -7.80 -2.09 -9.61
N LEU A 90 -6.51 -2.35 -9.83
CA LEU A 90 -5.99 -3.72 -9.98
C LEU A 90 -6.21 -4.56 -8.71
N LEU A 91 -5.97 -4.01 -7.54
CA LEU A 91 -6.20 -4.70 -6.28
C LEU A 91 -7.69 -4.97 -6.05
N TRP A 92 -8.55 -4.01 -6.39
CA TRP A 92 -10.00 -4.15 -6.26
C TRP A 92 -10.55 -5.28 -7.13
N ILE A 93 -10.12 -5.38 -8.37
CA ILE A 93 -10.56 -6.42 -9.31
C ILE A 93 -10.02 -7.80 -8.92
N THR A 94 -8.80 -7.86 -8.37
CA THR A 94 -8.13 -9.13 -8.03
C THR A 94 -8.50 -9.61 -6.62
N ILE A 95 -7.85 -9.04 -5.61
CA ILE A 95 -7.95 -9.48 -4.21
C ILE A 95 -9.19 -8.88 -3.53
N GLY A 96 -9.53 -7.64 -3.85
CA GLY A 96 -10.68 -6.91 -3.33
C GLY A 96 -12.02 -7.34 -3.94
N SER A 97 -12.04 -8.23 -4.94
CA SER A 97 -13.30 -8.78 -5.46
C SER A 97 -14.04 -9.52 -4.34
N GLU A 98 -15.38 -9.45 -4.35
CA GLU A 98 -16.21 -10.02 -3.27
C GLU A 98 -15.90 -11.49 -3.02
N LYS A 99 -15.76 -12.26 -4.09
CA LYS A 99 -15.41 -13.68 -4.03
C LYS A 99 -14.06 -13.93 -3.37
N SER A 100 -13.02 -13.17 -3.76
CA SER A 100 -11.68 -13.32 -3.20
C SER A 100 -11.64 -12.86 -1.75
N TYR A 101 -12.31 -11.75 -1.43
CA TYR A 101 -12.35 -11.19 -0.10
C TYR A 101 -13.05 -12.13 0.90
N ASN A 102 -14.20 -12.69 0.52
CA ASN A 102 -14.92 -13.66 1.36
C ASN A 102 -14.08 -14.92 1.58
N LYS A 103 -13.41 -15.42 0.55
CA LYS A 103 -12.49 -16.57 0.66
C LYS A 103 -11.33 -16.29 1.62
N ILE A 104 -10.78 -15.07 1.60
CA ILE A 104 -9.75 -14.65 2.56
C ILE A 104 -10.32 -14.62 3.97
N ALA A 105 -11.49 -14.02 4.16
CA ALA A 105 -12.16 -13.95 5.45
C ALA A 105 -12.43 -15.34 6.04
N GLU A 106 -13.00 -16.25 5.26
CA GLU A 106 -13.25 -17.63 5.67
C GLU A 106 -11.98 -18.36 6.08
N LYS A 107 -10.94 -18.28 5.25
CA LYS A 107 -9.63 -18.90 5.51
C LYS A 107 -9.03 -18.47 6.85
N PHE A 108 -9.11 -17.18 7.18
CA PHE A 108 -8.51 -16.65 8.40
C PHE A 108 -9.43 -16.81 9.63
N MET A 109 -10.74 -16.82 9.43
CA MET A 109 -11.68 -17.06 10.52
C MET A 109 -11.63 -18.51 11.04
N GLN A 110 -11.07 -19.45 10.27
CA GLN A 110 -10.81 -20.83 10.71
C GLN A 110 -9.58 -20.96 11.61
N LEU A 111 -8.74 -19.90 11.71
CA LEU A 111 -7.58 -19.88 12.59
C LEU A 111 -8.01 -19.66 14.05
N SER A 112 -7.16 -20.10 14.99
CA SER A 112 -7.34 -19.77 16.42
C SER A 112 -7.32 -18.25 16.64
N GLU A 113 -7.97 -17.78 17.71
CA GLU A 113 -8.01 -16.36 18.04
C GLU A 113 -6.62 -15.74 18.17
N GLU A 114 -5.68 -16.47 18.76
CA GLU A 114 -4.28 -16.02 18.86
C GLU A 114 -3.63 -15.81 17.48
N ALA A 115 -3.87 -16.73 16.53
CA ALA A 115 -3.36 -16.62 15.18
C ALA A 115 -4.01 -15.47 14.41
N GLN A 116 -5.31 -15.22 14.64
CA GLN A 116 -6.01 -14.06 14.08
C GLN A 116 -5.42 -12.75 14.60
N GLN A 117 -5.23 -12.61 15.92
CA GLN A 117 -4.62 -11.43 16.53
C GLN A 117 -3.18 -11.21 16.06
N LYS A 118 -2.39 -12.28 15.93
CA LYS A 118 -1.03 -12.22 15.38
C LYS A 118 -1.05 -11.66 13.94
N THR A 119 -2.00 -12.10 13.14
CA THR A 119 -2.17 -11.64 11.75
C THR A 119 -2.49 -10.14 11.70
N ILE A 120 -3.35 -9.65 12.59
CA ILE A 120 -3.69 -8.22 12.67
C ILE A 120 -2.47 -7.38 13.06
N LYS A 121 -1.71 -7.82 14.08
CA LYS A 121 -0.45 -7.17 14.47
C LYS A 121 0.56 -7.15 13.32
N GLN A 122 0.64 -8.22 12.53
CA GLN A 122 1.48 -8.28 11.34
C GLN A 122 1.07 -7.25 10.29
N SER A 123 -0.24 -7.07 10.04
CA SER A 123 -0.74 -6.04 9.10
C SER A 123 -0.30 -4.64 9.54
N LEU A 124 -0.48 -4.30 10.82
CA LEU A 124 -0.06 -3.01 11.36
C LEU A 124 1.46 -2.83 11.25
N PHE A 125 2.22 -3.87 11.58
CA PHE A 125 3.68 -3.84 11.50
C PHE A 125 4.17 -3.59 10.06
N ILE A 126 3.58 -4.25 9.07
CA ILE A 126 3.91 -4.06 7.66
C ILE A 126 3.69 -2.60 7.25
N PHE A 127 2.54 -2.02 7.62
CA PHE A 127 2.25 -0.61 7.32
C PHE A 127 3.26 0.33 7.99
N LEU A 128 3.51 0.13 9.29
CA LEU A 128 4.46 0.96 10.04
C LEU A 128 5.87 0.86 9.47
N CYS A 129 6.34 -0.34 9.14
CA CYS A 129 7.66 -0.53 8.53
C CYS A 129 7.79 0.21 7.20
N SER A 130 6.79 0.09 6.31
CA SER A 130 6.79 0.79 5.03
C SER A 130 6.77 2.32 5.20
N PHE A 131 5.98 2.80 6.15
CA PHE A 131 5.86 4.24 6.44
C PHE A 131 7.14 4.80 7.07
N VAL A 132 7.69 4.12 8.08
CA VAL A 132 8.92 4.54 8.76
C VAL A 132 10.11 4.50 7.80
N LEU A 133 10.23 3.45 6.98
CA LEU A 133 11.27 3.37 5.95
C LEU A 133 11.21 4.57 4.99
N PHE A 134 10.01 4.90 4.51
CA PHE A 134 9.81 6.03 3.62
C PHE A 134 10.22 7.35 4.29
N LEU A 135 9.81 7.59 5.55
CA LEU A 135 10.20 8.78 6.30
C LEU A 135 11.72 8.86 6.50
N ILE A 136 12.34 7.77 6.93
CA ILE A 136 13.81 7.72 7.12
C ILE A 136 14.52 8.11 5.82
N LEU A 137 14.10 7.57 4.69
CA LEU A 137 14.73 7.84 3.39
C LEU A 137 14.55 9.28 2.92
N ILE A 138 13.46 9.96 3.30
CA ILE A 138 13.27 11.39 3.01
C ILE A 138 14.22 12.26 3.84
N PHE A 139 14.40 11.93 5.12
CA PHE A 139 15.15 12.77 6.05
C PHE A 139 16.66 12.46 6.11
N ILE A 140 17.08 11.31 5.62
CA ILE A 140 18.54 11.04 5.46
C ILE A 140 19.04 11.82 4.24
N PRO A 141 20.06 12.69 4.41
CA PRO A 141 20.64 13.46 3.32
C PRO A 141 21.34 12.60 2.26
#